data_11eb2e85e3008fe97d019f23874a254a
#
_entry.id   11eb2e85e3008fe97d019f23874a254a
#
_cell.length_a   1.000
_cell.length_b   1.000
_cell.length_c   1.000
_cell.angle_alpha   90.00
_cell.angle_beta   90.00
_cell.angle_gamma   90.00
#
_symmetry.space_group_name_H-M   'P 1'
#
loop_
_entity.id
_entity.type
_entity.pdbx_description
1 polymer ?
#
loop_
_entity_poly.entity_id
_entity_poly.type
_entity_poly.pdbx_seq_one_letter_code
_entity_poly.pdbx_strand_id
1 'polypeptide(L)'
;MSKNYDIIHFEALGEEARHLVDETKAAQECGLIPTDLRYLVTPQNLQEFLKKNPQEELPDIISIKTHSILPASYMSGTKKSIITRSAGYDHLETLCDIANITSLRNYCVNSVAQTAIKFMYAAAGLLNQYTVNAATFERNMTASFMELTPDRVATVFGVGKIGKRAYELVKANGLTAQAVDIRENELKDLYGDSVKFVSKEEAIKNSDIIINAMNLTRIPDSIFYNENYFSEEVLRQGKKGLIFINITRGEIAPEAGLLHLYQEGIIGGIGLDVFTAENDFSQSLRNQKTTSDENLLAARRLLEMAEDRTANIYVQPHQAFNSDLAAAAKASDTVKHMIEWFKCGKTGFDEQLPYYGKAG
;
A
#
# COMPACT_ATOMS: atom_id res chain seq x y z
N MET A 1 -8.21 -36.32 -12.06
CA MET A 1 -9.33 -36.08 -11.12
C MET A 1 -10.08 -34.81 -11.54
N SER A 2 -11.40 -34.73 -11.40
CA SER A 2 -12.11 -33.50 -11.77
C SER A 2 -11.92 -32.47 -10.65
N LYS A 3 -11.55 -31.25 -11.01
CA LYS A 3 -11.49 -30.11 -10.09
C LYS A 3 -12.87 -29.92 -9.45
N ASN A 4 -12.92 -29.75 -8.10
CA ASN A 4 -14.19 -29.55 -7.40
C ASN A 4 -14.71 -28.12 -7.58
N TYR A 5 -13.82 -27.16 -7.82
CA TYR A 5 -14.12 -25.75 -7.98
C TYR A 5 -13.51 -25.18 -9.27
N ASP A 6 -14.20 -24.22 -9.85
CA ASP A 6 -13.75 -23.48 -11.03
C ASP A 6 -12.98 -22.22 -10.63
N ILE A 7 -13.21 -21.70 -9.41
CA ILE A 7 -12.45 -20.65 -8.74
C ILE A 7 -12.45 -20.82 -7.22
N ILE A 8 -11.35 -20.46 -6.55
CA ILE A 8 -11.27 -20.38 -5.09
C ILE A 8 -10.78 -18.99 -4.68
N HIS A 9 -11.51 -18.37 -3.74
CA HIS A 9 -11.14 -17.11 -3.10
C HIS A 9 -10.57 -17.40 -1.72
N PHE A 10 -9.24 -17.33 -1.58
CA PHE A 10 -8.52 -17.54 -0.34
C PHE A 10 -8.48 -16.26 0.51
N GLU A 11 -8.28 -16.36 1.84
CA GLU A 11 -8.12 -15.23 2.75
C GLU A 11 -9.30 -14.24 2.70
N ALA A 12 -10.49 -14.72 2.38
CA ALA A 12 -11.70 -13.91 2.39
C ALA A 12 -12.36 -13.99 3.77
N LEU A 13 -12.45 -12.85 4.46
CA LEU A 13 -12.88 -12.75 5.84
C LEU A 13 -14.06 -11.77 5.99
N GLY A 14 -14.93 -12.02 6.95
CA GLY A 14 -15.99 -11.10 7.38
C GLY A 14 -16.85 -10.56 6.24
N GLU A 15 -17.06 -9.27 6.19
CA GLU A 15 -17.88 -8.59 5.18
C GLU A 15 -17.35 -8.77 3.74
N GLU A 16 -16.04 -8.85 3.55
CA GLU A 16 -15.48 -9.11 2.23
C GLU A 16 -15.92 -10.48 1.68
N ALA A 17 -15.91 -11.52 2.53
CA ALA A 17 -16.38 -12.86 2.13
C ALA A 17 -17.86 -12.85 1.74
N ARG A 18 -18.69 -12.16 2.53
CA ARG A 18 -20.12 -12.01 2.26
C ARG A 18 -20.34 -11.29 0.91
N HIS A 19 -19.71 -10.16 0.71
CA HIS A 19 -19.82 -9.40 -0.55
C HIS A 19 -19.30 -10.20 -1.76
N LEU A 20 -18.24 -10.99 -1.63
CA LEU A 20 -17.75 -11.86 -2.72
C LEU A 20 -18.81 -12.89 -3.13
N VAL A 21 -19.52 -13.48 -2.17
CA VAL A 21 -20.63 -14.41 -2.46
C VAL A 21 -21.77 -13.67 -3.16
N ASP A 22 -22.19 -12.53 -2.63
CA ASP A 22 -23.32 -11.75 -3.17
C ASP A 22 -23.04 -11.26 -4.59
N GLU A 23 -21.86 -10.65 -4.84
CA GLU A 23 -21.45 -10.15 -6.14
C GLU A 23 -21.26 -11.30 -7.16
N THR A 24 -20.72 -12.45 -6.75
CA THR A 24 -20.58 -13.62 -7.63
C THR A 24 -21.95 -14.15 -8.06
N LYS A 25 -22.91 -14.26 -7.13
CA LYS A 25 -24.28 -14.68 -7.45
C LYS A 25 -24.96 -13.68 -8.41
N ALA A 26 -24.83 -12.38 -8.13
CA ALA A 26 -25.39 -11.36 -9.00
C ALA A 26 -24.79 -11.45 -10.41
N ALA A 27 -23.50 -11.69 -10.56
CA ALA A 27 -22.86 -11.87 -11.85
C ALA A 27 -23.34 -13.14 -12.58
N GLN A 28 -23.62 -14.25 -11.86
CA GLN A 28 -24.23 -15.46 -12.41
C GLN A 28 -25.66 -15.18 -12.89
N GLU A 29 -26.49 -14.56 -12.09
CA GLU A 29 -27.88 -14.22 -12.40
C GLU A 29 -28.00 -13.28 -13.61
N CYS A 30 -27.04 -12.36 -13.76
CA CYS A 30 -26.94 -11.47 -14.92
C CYS A 30 -26.31 -12.12 -16.16
N GLY A 31 -25.87 -13.39 -16.09
CA GLY A 31 -25.23 -14.10 -17.19
C GLY A 31 -23.85 -13.54 -17.57
N LEU A 32 -23.20 -12.80 -16.69
CA LEU A 32 -21.86 -12.23 -16.91
C LEU A 32 -20.75 -13.27 -16.72
N ILE A 33 -21.02 -14.32 -15.95
CA ILE A 33 -20.20 -15.52 -15.76
C ILE A 33 -21.10 -16.75 -15.84
N PRO A 34 -20.56 -17.98 -16.05
CA PRO A 34 -21.37 -19.19 -16.13
C PRO A 34 -22.28 -19.39 -14.92
N THR A 35 -23.54 -19.73 -15.16
CA THR A 35 -24.53 -19.93 -14.08
C THR A 35 -24.25 -21.17 -13.24
N ASP A 36 -23.51 -22.15 -13.80
CA ASP A 36 -23.06 -23.38 -13.15
C ASP A 36 -21.65 -23.29 -12.56
N LEU A 37 -21.05 -22.08 -12.53
CA LEU A 37 -19.72 -21.86 -11.96
C LEU A 37 -19.68 -22.29 -10.48
N ARG A 38 -18.80 -23.22 -10.18
CA ARG A 38 -18.55 -23.69 -8.81
C ARG A 38 -17.41 -22.88 -8.19
N TYR A 39 -17.72 -22.17 -7.11
CA TYR A 39 -16.71 -21.36 -6.43
C TYR A 39 -16.68 -21.65 -4.93
N LEU A 40 -15.53 -21.42 -4.33
CA LEU A 40 -15.32 -21.48 -2.88
C LEU A 40 -14.81 -20.15 -2.36
N VAL A 41 -15.39 -19.66 -1.28
CA VAL A 41 -14.90 -18.52 -0.51
C VAL A 41 -14.42 -19.04 0.83
N THR A 42 -13.13 -18.89 1.16
CA THR A 42 -12.53 -19.43 2.37
C THR A 42 -11.69 -18.42 3.14
N PRO A 43 -11.74 -18.41 4.49
CA PRO A 43 -10.87 -17.56 5.31
C PRO A 43 -9.42 -18.05 5.34
N GLN A 44 -9.15 -19.28 4.94
CA GLN A 44 -7.82 -19.88 4.95
C GLN A 44 -6.92 -19.27 3.89
N ASN A 45 -5.63 -19.14 4.18
CA ASN A 45 -4.65 -18.96 3.13
C ASN A 45 -4.44 -20.27 2.33
N LEU A 46 -3.76 -20.18 1.21
CA LEU A 46 -3.61 -21.30 0.28
C LEU A 46 -2.89 -22.49 0.92
N GLN A 47 -1.84 -22.27 1.70
CA GLN A 47 -1.06 -23.32 2.38
C GLN A 47 -1.88 -24.06 3.43
N GLU A 48 -2.66 -23.33 4.23
CA GLU A 48 -3.55 -23.91 5.24
C GLU A 48 -4.65 -24.75 4.60
N PHE A 49 -5.21 -24.25 3.50
CA PHE A 49 -6.23 -24.97 2.74
C PHE A 49 -5.69 -26.28 2.17
N LEU A 50 -4.54 -26.26 1.49
CA LEU A 50 -3.92 -27.47 0.92
C LEU A 50 -3.51 -28.49 2.00
N LYS A 51 -3.06 -28.00 3.18
CA LYS A 51 -2.75 -28.89 4.31
C LYS A 51 -3.99 -29.65 4.80
N LYS A 52 -5.15 -29.00 4.78
CA LYS A 52 -6.42 -29.64 5.20
C LYS A 52 -7.07 -30.47 4.09
N ASN A 53 -6.80 -30.13 2.83
CA ASN A 53 -7.39 -30.74 1.64
C ASN A 53 -6.28 -31.23 0.66
N PRO A 54 -5.46 -32.22 1.05
CA PRO A 54 -4.28 -32.61 0.28
C PRO A 54 -4.59 -33.24 -1.09
N GLN A 55 -5.84 -33.64 -1.32
CA GLN A 55 -6.31 -34.22 -2.58
C GLN A 55 -7.01 -33.20 -3.50
N GLU A 56 -7.14 -31.95 -3.04
CA GLU A 56 -7.83 -30.92 -3.82
C GLU A 56 -6.93 -30.40 -4.93
N GLU A 57 -7.43 -30.40 -6.14
CA GLU A 57 -6.78 -29.80 -7.31
C GLU A 57 -7.17 -28.33 -7.42
N LEU A 58 -6.17 -27.44 -7.37
CA LEU A 58 -6.42 -26.00 -7.52
C LEU A 58 -6.93 -25.66 -8.94
N PRO A 59 -7.94 -24.78 -9.06
CA PRO A 59 -8.46 -24.34 -10.35
C PRO A 59 -7.46 -23.47 -11.12
N ASP A 60 -7.76 -23.20 -12.40
CA ASP A 60 -6.88 -22.38 -13.25
C ASP A 60 -6.89 -20.90 -12.91
N ILE A 61 -7.90 -20.48 -12.18
CA ILE A 61 -7.98 -19.13 -11.60
C ILE A 61 -8.21 -19.20 -10.09
N ILE A 62 -7.43 -18.43 -9.34
CA ILE A 62 -7.60 -18.25 -7.90
C ILE A 62 -7.55 -16.77 -7.54
N SER A 63 -8.14 -16.41 -6.41
CA SER A 63 -7.89 -15.10 -5.82
C SER A 63 -7.29 -15.23 -4.42
N ILE A 64 -6.24 -14.46 -4.17
CA ILE A 64 -5.43 -14.51 -2.95
C ILE A 64 -5.23 -13.12 -2.35
N LYS A 65 -4.66 -13.07 -1.15
CA LYS A 65 -4.02 -11.87 -0.57
C LYS A 65 -2.53 -12.13 -0.31
N THR A 66 -1.93 -11.33 0.54
CA THR A 66 -0.48 -11.29 0.73
C THR A 66 0.10 -12.45 1.55
N HIS A 67 -0.74 -13.23 2.26
CA HIS A 67 -0.27 -14.36 3.10
C HIS A 67 -0.27 -15.70 2.36
N SER A 68 -0.87 -15.79 1.18
CA SER A 68 -0.87 -17.01 0.38
C SER A 68 0.42 -17.14 -0.42
N ILE A 69 1.08 -18.30 -0.30
CA ILE A 69 2.30 -18.66 -1.03
C ILE A 69 1.91 -19.64 -2.13
N LEU A 70 2.24 -19.32 -3.39
CA LEU A 70 1.92 -20.13 -4.54
C LEU A 70 2.88 -21.35 -4.63
N PRO A 71 2.38 -22.59 -4.60
CA PRO A 71 3.23 -23.77 -4.76
C PRO A 71 3.85 -23.83 -6.16
N ALA A 72 5.11 -24.22 -6.25
CA ALA A 72 5.79 -24.43 -7.54
C ALA A 72 5.05 -25.42 -8.43
N SER A 73 4.43 -26.47 -7.86
CA SER A 73 3.62 -27.45 -8.58
C SER A 73 2.37 -26.82 -9.22
N TYR A 74 1.76 -25.82 -8.60
CA TYR A 74 0.63 -25.09 -9.17
C TYR A 74 1.06 -24.20 -10.34
N MET A 75 2.25 -23.65 -10.28
CA MET A 75 2.80 -22.76 -11.30
C MET A 75 3.42 -23.50 -12.48
N SER A 76 3.56 -24.82 -12.41
CA SER A 76 4.08 -25.65 -13.51
C SER A 76 2.99 -25.99 -14.55
N GLY A 77 3.36 -26.06 -15.82
CA GLY A 77 2.43 -26.44 -16.91
C GLY A 77 1.70 -25.25 -17.53
N THR A 78 0.39 -25.33 -17.64
CA THR A 78 -0.43 -24.24 -18.21
C THR A 78 -0.40 -23.00 -17.34
N LYS A 79 -0.25 -21.84 -17.97
CA LYS A 79 -0.21 -20.54 -17.31
C LYS A 79 -1.49 -20.31 -16.49
N LYS A 80 -1.35 -20.11 -15.19
CA LYS A 80 -2.47 -19.88 -14.25
C LYS A 80 -2.83 -18.41 -14.19
N SER A 81 -4.06 -18.15 -13.74
CA SER A 81 -4.58 -16.78 -13.56
C SER A 81 -4.79 -16.48 -12.08
N ILE A 82 -4.29 -15.35 -11.62
CA ILE A 82 -4.26 -14.97 -10.21
C ILE A 82 -4.82 -13.56 -10.05
N ILE A 83 -5.84 -13.41 -9.20
CA ILE A 83 -6.33 -12.11 -8.76
C ILE A 83 -5.77 -11.88 -7.36
N THR A 84 -4.82 -10.95 -7.19
CA THR A 84 -4.43 -10.53 -5.85
C THR A 84 -5.38 -9.46 -5.34
N ARG A 85 -6.09 -9.76 -4.22
CA ARG A 85 -7.04 -8.82 -3.61
C ARG A 85 -6.35 -7.80 -2.72
N SER A 86 -5.23 -7.28 -3.21
CA SER A 86 -4.47 -6.17 -2.67
C SER A 86 -4.14 -5.16 -3.77
N ALA A 87 -3.87 -3.92 -3.41
CA ALA A 87 -3.39 -2.91 -4.38
C ALA A 87 -1.90 -3.11 -4.69
N GLY A 88 -1.09 -3.44 -3.68
CA GLY A 88 0.30 -3.82 -3.84
C GLY A 88 0.45 -5.25 -4.37
N TYR A 89 1.43 -5.46 -5.24
CA TYR A 89 1.68 -6.72 -5.94
C TYR A 89 3.16 -7.13 -5.94
N ASP A 90 3.98 -6.44 -5.18
CA ASP A 90 5.43 -6.67 -5.06
C ASP A 90 5.79 -8.13 -4.74
N HIS A 91 4.98 -8.82 -3.94
CA HIS A 91 5.13 -10.25 -3.62
C HIS A 91 4.87 -11.22 -4.79
N LEU A 92 4.29 -10.75 -5.90
CA LEU A 92 3.98 -11.55 -7.08
C LEU A 92 4.72 -11.06 -8.35
N GLU A 93 5.46 -9.99 -8.26
CA GLU A 93 6.07 -9.31 -9.41
C GLU A 93 7.00 -10.24 -10.22
N THR A 94 7.74 -11.12 -9.54
CA THR A 94 8.64 -12.09 -10.17
C THR A 94 7.93 -13.22 -10.91
N LEU A 95 6.63 -13.37 -10.74
CA LEU A 95 5.82 -14.44 -11.33
C LEU A 95 5.09 -14.02 -12.62
N CYS A 96 5.20 -12.76 -13.04
CA CYS A 96 4.43 -12.21 -14.16
C CYS A 96 4.74 -12.89 -15.52
N ASP A 97 5.91 -13.53 -15.67
CA ASP A 97 6.26 -14.25 -16.88
C ASP A 97 5.58 -15.64 -16.96
N ILE A 98 5.28 -16.25 -15.81
CA ILE A 98 4.74 -17.62 -15.71
C ILE A 98 3.27 -17.67 -15.28
N ALA A 99 2.68 -16.56 -14.88
CA ALA A 99 1.26 -16.45 -14.53
C ALA A 99 0.63 -15.18 -15.10
N ASN A 100 -0.69 -15.21 -15.30
CA ASN A 100 -1.49 -14.02 -15.57
C ASN A 100 -1.94 -13.45 -14.23
N ILE A 101 -1.44 -12.28 -13.87
CA ILE A 101 -1.66 -11.71 -12.53
C ILE A 101 -2.30 -10.34 -12.65
N THR A 102 -3.43 -10.14 -11.97
CA THR A 102 -4.04 -8.81 -11.80
C THR A 102 -4.18 -8.47 -10.32
N SER A 103 -4.14 -7.18 -10.00
CA SER A 103 -4.30 -6.66 -8.65
C SER A 103 -5.47 -5.67 -8.57
N LEU A 104 -6.03 -5.49 -7.37
CA LEU A 104 -7.13 -4.55 -7.17
C LEU A 104 -6.59 -3.12 -7.02
N ARG A 105 -6.43 -2.43 -8.14
CA ARG A 105 -5.79 -1.11 -8.19
C ARG A 105 -6.72 0.06 -7.82
N ASN A 106 -8.03 -0.17 -7.67
CA ASN A 106 -9.00 0.91 -7.53
C ASN A 106 -9.65 0.98 -6.15
N TYR A 107 -9.89 -0.15 -5.48
CA TYR A 107 -10.73 -0.25 -4.28
C TYR A 107 -10.32 0.66 -3.12
N CYS A 108 -9.04 0.96 -2.95
CA CYS A 108 -8.52 1.72 -1.83
C CYS A 108 -7.88 3.07 -2.18
N VAL A 109 -8.01 3.52 -3.43
CA VAL A 109 -7.38 4.77 -3.91
C VAL A 109 -7.71 5.94 -2.99
N ASN A 110 -8.98 6.12 -2.67
CA ASN A 110 -9.42 7.26 -1.86
C ASN A 110 -9.03 7.09 -0.38
N SER A 111 -9.20 5.90 0.21
CA SER A 111 -8.92 5.65 1.63
C SER A 111 -7.43 5.77 1.96
N VAL A 112 -6.55 5.25 1.09
CA VAL A 112 -5.09 5.37 1.27
C VAL A 112 -4.64 6.82 1.09
N ALA A 113 -5.14 7.52 0.08
CA ALA A 113 -4.86 8.95 -0.09
C ALA A 113 -5.34 9.79 1.10
N GLN A 114 -6.54 9.52 1.62
CA GLN A 114 -7.05 10.19 2.83
C GLN A 114 -6.23 9.86 4.08
N THR A 115 -5.65 8.66 4.17
CA THR A 115 -4.73 8.34 5.27
C THR A 115 -3.48 9.20 5.23
N ALA A 116 -2.91 9.47 4.05
CA ALA A 116 -1.80 10.42 3.95
C ALA A 116 -2.19 11.82 4.45
N ILE A 117 -3.39 12.30 4.10
CA ILE A 117 -3.90 13.59 4.56
C ILE A 117 -4.18 13.60 6.08
N LYS A 118 -4.71 12.49 6.63
CA LYS A 118 -4.87 12.31 8.07
C LYS A 118 -3.53 12.46 8.80
N PHE A 119 -2.48 11.80 8.34
CA PHE A 119 -1.14 11.93 8.91
C PHE A 119 -0.57 13.32 8.71
N MET A 120 -0.80 13.94 7.55
CA MET A 120 -0.39 15.32 7.28
C MET A 120 -0.96 16.29 8.31
N TYR A 121 -2.27 16.25 8.56
CA TYR A 121 -2.90 17.11 9.56
C TYR A 121 -2.45 16.80 10.98
N ALA A 122 -2.31 15.51 11.31
CA ALA A 122 -1.84 15.11 12.63
C ALA A 122 -0.44 15.62 12.93
N ALA A 123 0.50 15.44 11.97
CA ALA A 123 1.89 15.85 12.14
C ALA A 123 2.07 17.38 12.04
N ALA A 124 1.46 18.04 11.06
CA ALA A 124 1.50 19.48 10.95
C ALA A 124 0.84 20.16 12.17
N GLY A 125 -0.28 19.60 12.65
CA GLY A 125 -1.04 20.12 13.80
C GLY A 125 -0.50 19.73 15.17
N LEU A 126 0.59 18.96 15.27
CA LEU A 126 1.15 18.47 16.54
C LEU A 126 0.09 17.80 17.43
N LEU A 127 -0.79 16.97 16.84
CA LEU A 127 -2.00 16.47 17.47
C LEU A 127 -1.73 15.74 18.80
N ASN A 128 -0.66 14.95 18.90
CA ASN A 128 -0.28 14.23 20.11
C ASN A 128 0.05 15.21 21.25
N GLN A 129 0.91 16.19 20.98
CA GLN A 129 1.36 17.18 21.97
C GLN A 129 0.19 18.05 22.48
N TYR A 130 -0.67 18.53 21.56
CA TYR A 130 -1.84 19.30 21.94
C TYR A 130 -2.83 18.47 22.75
N THR A 131 -3.01 17.19 22.41
CA THR A 131 -3.89 16.28 23.16
C THR A 131 -3.38 16.04 24.58
N VAL A 132 -2.07 15.82 24.75
CA VAL A 132 -1.45 15.62 26.07
C VAL A 132 -1.56 16.89 26.90
N ASN A 133 -1.25 18.06 26.35
CA ASN A 133 -1.31 19.33 27.06
C ASN A 133 -2.75 19.76 27.43
N ALA A 134 -3.74 19.25 26.73
CA ALA A 134 -5.14 19.49 27.08
C ALA A 134 -5.51 18.93 28.46
N ALA A 135 -4.79 17.94 28.98
CA ALA A 135 -5.04 17.35 30.30
C ALA A 135 -4.82 18.35 31.46
N THR A 136 -3.84 19.26 31.30
CA THR A 136 -3.57 20.31 32.28
C THR A 136 -4.14 21.68 31.88
N PHE A 137 -4.62 21.80 30.65
CA PHE A 137 -5.10 23.04 30.03
C PHE A 137 -4.04 24.17 30.00
N GLU A 138 -2.76 23.79 30.07
CA GLU A 138 -1.64 24.74 30.01
C GLU A 138 -1.31 25.11 28.57
N ARG A 139 -1.27 26.41 28.26
CA ARG A 139 -1.11 26.95 26.91
C ARG A 139 0.35 27.22 26.53
N ASN A 140 1.25 27.27 27.50
CA ASN A 140 2.62 27.73 27.29
C ASN A 140 3.63 26.63 27.02
N MET A 141 3.20 25.34 27.03
CA MET A 141 4.08 24.18 26.96
C MET A 141 4.18 23.58 25.57
N THR A 142 3.41 24.05 24.61
CA THR A 142 3.34 23.43 23.27
C THR A 142 4.00 24.32 22.24
N ALA A 143 4.80 23.70 21.34
CA ALA A 143 5.32 24.38 20.16
C ALA A 143 4.16 24.81 19.23
N SER A 144 4.41 25.83 18.41
CA SER A 144 3.44 26.24 17.39
C SER A 144 3.34 25.16 16.29
N PHE A 145 2.12 24.84 15.88
CA PHE A 145 1.88 23.93 14.78
C PHE A 145 2.25 24.53 13.41
N MET A 146 2.46 23.70 12.42
CA MET A 146 2.70 24.12 11.03
C MET A 146 1.36 24.47 10.38
N GLU A 147 1.12 25.75 10.11
CA GLU A 147 -0.05 26.18 9.32
C GLU A 147 0.11 25.74 7.86
N LEU A 148 -0.96 25.17 7.31
CA LEU A 148 -1.01 24.69 5.91
C LEU A 148 -1.44 25.85 5.00
N THR A 149 -0.48 26.48 4.34
CA THR A 149 -0.68 27.64 3.47
C THR A 149 -0.06 27.40 2.09
N PRO A 150 -0.32 28.26 1.08
CA PRO A 150 0.32 28.16 -0.24
C PRO A 150 1.85 28.26 -0.21
N ASP A 151 2.43 28.82 0.85
CA ASP A 151 3.89 28.90 1.03
C ASP A 151 4.51 27.56 1.48
N ARG A 152 3.68 26.60 1.91
CA ARG A 152 4.12 25.26 2.26
C ARG A 152 4.08 24.34 1.06
N VAL A 153 5.17 23.63 0.85
CA VAL A 153 5.33 22.70 -0.27
C VAL A 153 5.15 21.27 0.21
N ALA A 154 4.18 20.55 -0.38
CA ALA A 154 4.05 19.13 -0.18
C ALA A 154 4.32 18.37 -1.47
N THR A 155 5.23 17.41 -1.42
CA THR A 155 5.60 16.58 -2.57
C THR A 155 5.09 15.16 -2.41
N VAL A 156 4.39 14.68 -3.46
CA VAL A 156 3.96 13.29 -3.56
C VAL A 156 4.93 12.54 -4.50
N PHE A 157 5.56 11.50 -3.96
CA PHE A 157 6.43 10.60 -4.72
C PHE A 157 5.62 9.38 -5.19
N GLY A 158 5.59 9.17 -6.50
CA GLY A 158 4.73 8.18 -7.14
C GLY A 158 3.30 8.70 -7.33
N VAL A 159 2.99 9.22 -8.53
CA VAL A 159 1.65 9.75 -8.83
C VAL A 159 0.85 8.82 -9.75
N GLY A 160 0.88 7.52 -9.43
CA GLY A 160 -0.11 6.56 -9.89
C GLY A 160 -1.51 6.88 -9.33
N LYS A 161 -2.45 5.94 -9.35
CA LYS A 161 -3.84 6.19 -8.92
C LYS A 161 -3.94 6.77 -7.49
N ILE A 162 -3.26 6.17 -6.51
CA ILE A 162 -3.27 6.63 -5.11
C ILE A 162 -2.55 7.98 -4.96
N GLY A 163 -1.33 8.07 -5.50
CA GLY A 163 -0.55 9.30 -5.37
C GLY A 163 -1.16 10.48 -6.09
N LYS A 164 -1.80 10.26 -7.26
CA LYS A 164 -2.57 11.33 -7.95
C LYS A 164 -3.71 11.84 -7.05
N ARG A 165 -4.43 10.92 -6.39
CA ARG A 165 -5.48 11.30 -5.46
C ARG A 165 -4.95 12.04 -4.23
N ALA A 166 -3.82 11.60 -3.67
CA ALA A 166 -3.15 12.29 -2.57
C ALA A 166 -2.70 13.71 -3.00
N TYR A 167 -2.14 13.85 -4.19
CA TYR A 167 -1.76 15.14 -4.77
C TYR A 167 -2.95 16.10 -4.87
N GLU A 168 -4.09 15.63 -5.37
CA GLU A 168 -5.32 16.42 -5.45
C GLU A 168 -5.81 16.88 -4.08
N LEU A 169 -5.77 15.98 -3.10
CA LEU A 169 -6.18 16.30 -1.73
C LEU A 169 -5.22 17.31 -1.08
N VAL A 170 -3.90 17.15 -1.26
CA VAL A 170 -2.90 18.15 -0.81
C VAL A 170 -3.22 19.52 -1.38
N LYS A 171 -3.41 19.61 -2.69
CA LYS A 171 -3.75 20.87 -3.39
C LYS A 171 -5.06 21.47 -2.87
N ALA A 172 -6.08 20.63 -2.66
CA ALA A 172 -7.37 21.06 -2.12
C ALA A 172 -7.29 21.57 -0.67
N ASN A 173 -6.26 21.17 0.09
CA ASN A 173 -5.99 21.67 1.44
C ASN A 173 -5.12 22.94 1.47
N GLY A 174 -4.91 23.58 0.33
CA GLY A 174 -4.31 24.90 0.23
C GLY A 174 -2.79 24.95 0.15
N LEU A 175 -2.09 23.80 0.11
CA LEU A 175 -0.63 23.76 -0.06
C LEU A 175 -0.22 23.88 -1.53
N THR A 176 1.02 24.29 -1.76
CA THR A 176 1.69 24.08 -3.04
C THR A 176 2.03 22.62 -3.19
N ALA A 177 1.31 21.93 -4.10
CA ALA A 177 1.53 20.51 -4.39
C ALA A 177 2.51 20.35 -5.57
N GLN A 178 3.45 19.42 -5.43
CA GLN A 178 4.33 18.97 -6.52
C GLN A 178 4.51 17.45 -6.47
N ALA A 179 5.04 16.87 -7.55
CA ALA A 179 5.12 15.45 -7.74
C ALA A 179 6.50 15.00 -8.25
N VAL A 180 6.90 13.80 -7.86
CA VAL A 180 8.04 13.08 -8.43
C VAL A 180 7.56 11.71 -8.90
N ASP A 181 7.81 11.38 -10.15
CA ASP A 181 7.55 10.04 -10.70
C ASP A 181 8.55 9.74 -11.82
N ILE A 182 9.04 8.51 -11.86
CA ILE A 182 9.99 8.09 -12.90
C ILE A 182 9.32 8.07 -14.30
N ARG A 183 8.00 7.93 -14.35
CA ARG A 183 7.20 7.98 -15.59
C ARG A 183 6.68 9.38 -15.89
N GLU A 184 7.39 10.41 -15.48
CA GLU A 184 6.97 11.82 -15.62
C GLU A 184 6.44 12.15 -17.02
N ASN A 185 7.13 11.72 -18.07
CA ASN A 185 6.73 12.02 -19.45
C ASN A 185 5.37 11.42 -19.80
N GLU A 186 5.18 10.12 -19.51
CA GLU A 186 3.88 9.43 -19.69
C GLU A 186 2.76 10.09 -18.89
N LEU A 187 3.06 10.44 -17.64
CA LEU A 187 2.08 11.01 -16.73
C LEU A 187 1.77 12.48 -17.05
N LYS A 188 2.69 13.21 -17.64
CA LYS A 188 2.41 14.55 -18.20
C LYS A 188 1.41 14.49 -19.36
N ASP A 189 1.53 13.50 -20.23
CA ASP A 189 0.58 13.29 -21.31
C ASP A 189 -0.83 12.94 -20.76
N LEU A 190 -0.88 12.16 -19.68
CA LEU A 190 -2.13 11.74 -19.05
C LEU A 190 -2.79 12.84 -18.21
N TYR A 191 -2.02 13.61 -17.45
CA TYR A 191 -2.53 14.56 -16.45
C TYR A 191 -2.48 16.03 -16.89
N GLY A 192 -1.71 16.34 -17.97
CA GLY A 192 -1.48 17.70 -18.40
C GLY A 192 -0.93 18.59 -17.29
N ASP A 193 -1.36 19.84 -17.28
CA ASP A 193 -0.97 20.85 -16.27
C ASP A 193 -1.61 20.63 -14.89
N SER A 194 -2.40 19.56 -14.70
CA SER A 194 -3.05 19.28 -13.40
C SER A 194 -2.07 18.82 -12.33
N VAL A 195 -0.87 18.31 -12.73
CA VAL A 195 0.22 17.87 -11.85
C VAL A 195 1.50 18.61 -12.19
N LYS A 196 2.09 19.25 -11.20
CA LYS A 196 3.42 19.90 -11.33
C LYS A 196 4.51 18.89 -10.97
N PHE A 197 5.26 18.42 -11.95
CA PHE A 197 6.41 17.55 -11.75
C PHE A 197 7.68 18.35 -11.45
N VAL A 198 8.53 17.80 -10.60
CA VAL A 198 9.86 18.34 -10.23
C VAL A 198 10.86 17.20 -10.12
N SER A 199 12.17 17.52 -10.13
CA SER A 199 13.20 16.50 -9.89
C SER A 199 13.19 16.00 -8.44
N LYS A 200 13.78 14.81 -8.20
CA LYS A 200 13.93 14.25 -6.83
C LYS A 200 14.70 15.22 -5.93
N GLU A 201 15.80 15.79 -6.46
CA GLU A 201 16.68 16.70 -5.72
C GLU A 201 15.95 17.98 -5.32
N GLU A 202 15.18 18.56 -6.25
CA GLU A 202 14.35 19.73 -5.97
C GLU A 202 13.28 19.41 -4.93
N ALA A 203 12.62 18.28 -5.07
CA ALA A 203 11.61 17.81 -4.13
C ALA A 203 12.15 17.66 -2.70
N ILE A 204 13.27 16.94 -2.54
CA ILE A 204 13.89 16.73 -1.22
C ILE A 204 14.28 18.06 -0.56
N LYS A 205 14.90 18.97 -1.30
CA LYS A 205 15.38 20.26 -0.76
C LYS A 205 14.27 21.22 -0.41
N ASN A 206 13.16 21.22 -1.15
CA ASN A 206 12.17 22.27 -1.06
C ASN A 206 10.89 21.89 -0.31
N SER A 207 10.66 20.59 -0.03
CA SER A 207 9.43 20.13 0.62
C SER A 207 9.41 20.44 2.12
N ASP A 208 8.26 20.89 2.59
CA ASP A 208 7.90 20.90 4.00
C ASP A 208 7.26 19.57 4.42
N ILE A 209 6.63 18.89 3.44
CA ILE A 209 5.97 17.60 3.64
C ILE A 209 6.30 16.68 2.45
N ILE A 210 6.73 15.45 2.72
CA ILE A 210 6.93 14.39 1.73
C ILE A 210 5.94 13.27 2.00
N ILE A 211 5.21 12.87 0.95
CA ILE A 211 4.29 11.72 0.96
C ILE A 211 4.82 10.67 -0.01
N ASN A 212 5.18 9.50 0.52
CA ASN A 212 5.53 8.35 -0.30
C ASN A 212 4.28 7.58 -0.70
N ALA A 213 4.00 7.54 -2.01
CA ALA A 213 2.93 6.76 -2.65
C ALA A 213 3.47 5.85 -3.78
N MET A 214 4.79 5.61 -3.83
CA MET A 214 5.43 4.71 -4.79
C MET A 214 5.11 3.25 -4.47
N ASN A 215 4.91 2.44 -5.50
CA ASN A 215 4.90 1.00 -5.34
C ASN A 215 6.34 0.48 -5.09
N LEU A 216 6.50 -0.54 -4.24
CA LEU A 216 7.80 -1.16 -4.01
C LEU A 216 8.16 -2.09 -5.16
N THR A 217 9.38 -2.00 -5.66
CA THR A 217 10.00 -2.95 -6.58
C THR A 217 11.36 -3.36 -6.05
N ARG A 218 11.53 -4.68 -5.85
CA ARG A 218 12.78 -5.29 -5.35
C ARG A 218 13.64 -5.92 -6.44
N ILE A 219 13.27 -5.76 -7.70
CA ILE A 219 14.03 -6.29 -8.84
C ILE A 219 15.21 -5.36 -9.11
N PRO A 220 16.48 -5.79 -8.86
CA PRO A 220 17.62 -4.87 -8.88
C PRO A 220 17.88 -4.20 -10.24
N ASP A 221 17.60 -4.93 -11.34
CA ASP A 221 17.82 -4.43 -12.70
C ASP A 221 16.61 -3.65 -13.24
N SER A 222 15.57 -3.46 -12.45
CA SER A 222 14.41 -2.66 -12.84
C SER A 222 14.71 -1.17 -12.66
N ILE A 223 14.31 -0.35 -13.64
CA ILE A 223 14.34 1.12 -13.51
C ILE A 223 13.45 1.59 -12.34
N PHE A 224 12.50 0.75 -11.90
CA PHE A 224 11.59 1.05 -10.78
C PHE A 224 12.16 0.62 -9.42
N TYR A 225 13.36 0.00 -9.37
CA TYR A 225 13.96 -0.41 -8.10
C TYR A 225 14.02 0.76 -7.11
N ASN A 226 13.47 0.55 -5.90
CA ASN A 226 13.32 1.64 -4.94
C ASN A 226 13.40 1.23 -3.46
N GLU A 227 14.04 0.09 -3.14
CA GLU A 227 14.41 -0.19 -1.76
C GLU A 227 15.37 0.90 -1.26
N ASN A 228 15.15 1.36 -0.02
CA ASN A 228 15.94 2.43 0.60
C ASN A 228 16.00 3.74 -0.22
N TYR A 229 14.96 4.02 -1.00
CA TYR A 229 14.89 5.22 -1.85
C TYR A 229 14.97 6.52 -1.04
N PHE A 230 14.34 6.52 0.14
CA PHE A 230 14.44 7.58 1.14
C PHE A 230 15.44 7.17 2.23
N SER A 231 16.70 6.93 1.83
CA SER A 231 17.77 6.69 2.79
C SER A 231 17.97 7.88 3.72
N GLU A 232 18.60 7.65 4.86
CA GLU A 232 18.99 8.72 5.77
C GLU A 232 19.78 9.83 5.07
N GLU A 233 20.74 9.46 4.22
CA GLU A 233 21.56 10.40 3.46
C GLU A 233 20.72 11.28 2.52
N VAL A 234 19.71 10.71 1.88
CA VAL A 234 18.79 11.44 1.00
C VAL A 234 17.94 12.41 1.80
N LEU A 235 17.27 11.94 2.86
CA LEU A 235 16.36 12.79 3.66
C LEU A 235 17.10 13.87 4.46
N ARG A 236 18.36 13.64 4.80
CA ARG A 236 19.24 14.62 5.46
C ARG A 236 19.42 15.93 4.67
N GLN A 237 19.21 15.88 3.35
CA GLN A 237 19.29 17.04 2.47
C GLN A 237 17.99 17.90 2.49
N GLY A 238 16.96 17.43 3.18
CA GLY A 238 15.68 18.12 3.30
C GLY A 238 15.70 19.31 4.24
N LYS A 239 14.59 20.04 4.25
CA LYS A 239 14.39 21.15 5.20
C LYS A 239 14.36 20.63 6.62
N LYS A 240 14.94 21.37 7.55
CA LYS A 240 14.77 21.11 8.98
C LYS A 240 13.29 21.21 9.37
N GLY A 241 12.80 20.19 10.08
CA GLY A 241 11.39 20.11 10.46
C GLY A 241 10.50 19.46 9.39
N LEU A 242 11.09 18.81 8.37
CA LEU A 242 10.39 18.04 7.35
C LEU A 242 9.39 17.06 7.98
N ILE A 243 8.17 17.02 7.45
CA ILE A 243 7.20 15.96 7.76
C ILE A 243 7.30 14.86 6.71
N PHE A 244 7.53 13.62 7.17
CA PHE A 244 7.63 12.45 6.29
C PHE A 244 6.46 11.48 6.51
N ILE A 245 5.78 11.11 5.42
CA ILE A 245 4.60 10.23 5.44
C ILE A 245 4.82 9.07 4.49
N ASN A 246 4.69 7.83 5.00
CA ASN A 246 4.79 6.61 4.20
C ASN A 246 3.50 5.78 4.30
N ILE A 247 2.82 5.60 3.17
CA ILE A 247 1.56 4.88 3.05
C ILE A 247 1.65 3.65 2.11
N THR A 248 2.86 3.17 1.81
CA THR A 248 3.06 2.10 0.82
C THR A 248 3.83 0.90 1.35
N ARG A 249 5.15 1.00 1.51
CA ARG A 249 6.02 -0.07 2.04
C ARG A 249 7.15 0.52 2.86
N GLY A 250 7.48 -0.11 3.98
CA GLY A 250 8.55 0.33 4.89
C GLY A 250 9.92 0.32 4.22
N GLU A 251 10.21 -0.68 3.40
CA GLU A 251 11.51 -0.86 2.75
C GLU A 251 11.92 0.30 1.84
N ILE A 252 10.98 1.14 1.43
CA ILE A 252 11.27 2.36 0.64
C ILE A 252 11.92 3.44 1.51
N ALA A 253 11.61 3.45 2.82
CA ALA A 253 12.12 4.41 3.79
C ALA A 253 12.39 3.70 5.15
N PRO A 254 13.54 3.03 5.31
CA PRO A 254 13.85 2.24 6.50
C PRO A 254 13.78 3.04 7.80
N GLU A 255 13.25 2.43 8.84
CA GLU A 255 12.90 3.07 10.11
C GLU A 255 14.12 3.57 10.88
N ALA A 256 15.28 2.91 10.77
CA ALA A 256 16.50 3.34 11.44
C ALA A 256 16.92 4.76 11.02
N GLY A 257 16.90 5.04 9.72
CA GLY A 257 17.20 6.36 9.18
C GLY A 257 16.15 7.41 9.58
N LEU A 258 14.87 7.04 9.55
CA LEU A 258 13.78 7.94 9.97
C LEU A 258 13.88 8.31 11.45
N LEU A 259 14.15 7.33 12.32
CA LEU A 259 14.32 7.56 13.76
C LEU A 259 15.50 8.46 14.05
N HIS A 260 16.66 8.19 13.40
CA HIS A 260 17.86 9.00 13.59
C HIS A 260 17.65 10.46 13.18
N LEU A 261 17.08 10.69 11.99
CA LEU A 261 16.78 12.03 11.50
C LEU A 261 15.72 12.77 12.34
N TYR A 262 14.77 12.03 12.92
CA TYR A 262 13.81 12.60 13.86
C TYR A 262 14.48 13.04 15.16
N GLN A 263 15.38 12.24 15.71
CA GLN A 263 16.14 12.58 16.92
C GLN A 263 17.06 13.79 16.71
N GLU A 264 17.60 13.98 15.52
CA GLU A 264 18.38 15.16 15.14
C GLU A 264 17.51 16.41 14.82
N GLY A 265 16.19 16.25 14.74
CA GLY A 265 15.26 17.32 14.40
C GLY A 265 15.30 17.77 12.93
N ILE A 266 15.87 16.95 12.05
CA ILE A 266 15.78 17.13 10.59
C ILE A 266 14.35 16.77 10.16
N ILE A 267 13.86 15.60 10.58
CA ILE A 267 12.44 15.26 10.46
C ILE A 267 11.71 15.81 11.69
N GLY A 268 10.68 16.61 11.48
CA GLY A 268 9.86 17.22 12.53
C GLY A 268 8.55 16.48 12.79
N GLY A 269 8.16 15.57 11.93
CA GLY A 269 6.95 14.75 12.08
C GLY A 269 6.98 13.51 11.20
N ILE A 270 6.42 12.40 11.68
CA ILE A 270 6.41 11.12 10.97
C ILE A 270 4.99 10.55 10.96
N GLY A 271 4.52 10.10 9.78
CA GLY A 271 3.28 9.33 9.61
C GLY A 271 3.57 8.01 8.89
N LEU A 272 3.36 6.86 9.54
CA LEU A 272 3.62 5.54 8.97
C LEU A 272 2.37 4.66 9.02
N ASP A 273 1.94 4.18 7.85
CA ASP A 273 0.98 3.07 7.76
C ASP A 273 1.68 1.71 7.67
N VAL A 274 2.96 1.71 7.32
CA VAL A 274 3.73 0.53 6.91
C VAL A 274 5.09 0.49 7.59
N PHE A 275 5.64 -0.72 7.73
CA PHE A 275 6.96 -0.97 8.32
C PHE A 275 7.77 -1.94 7.45
N THR A 276 9.09 -1.88 7.59
CA THR A 276 10.01 -2.85 6.98
C THR A 276 9.77 -4.23 7.58
N ALA A 277 9.76 -5.27 6.75
CA ALA A 277 9.58 -6.67 7.17
C ALA A 277 8.39 -6.86 8.14
N GLU A 278 7.19 -6.38 7.78
CA GLU A 278 6.00 -6.33 8.65
C GLU A 278 5.66 -7.65 9.34
N ASN A 279 5.88 -8.79 8.67
CA ASN A 279 5.64 -10.11 9.27
C ASN A 279 6.56 -10.37 10.45
N ASP A 280 7.87 -10.10 10.29
CA ASP A 280 8.86 -10.29 11.36
C ASP A 280 8.64 -9.26 12.47
N PHE A 281 8.32 -8.02 12.11
CA PHE A 281 7.96 -6.97 13.05
C PHE A 281 6.76 -7.38 13.91
N SER A 282 5.67 -7.80 13.28
CA SER A 282 4.45 -8.29 13.97
C SER A 282 4.73 -9.47 14.89
N GLN A 283 5.55 -10.45 14.44
CA GLN A 283 5.95 -11.58 15.27
C GLN A 283 6.83 -11.14 16.44
N SER A 284 7.74 -10.19 16.23
CA SER A 284 8.60 -9.66 17.30
C SER A 284 7.81 -8.98 18.40
N LEU A 285 6.74 -8.25 18.04
CA LEU A 285 5.82 -7.61 18.99
C LEU A 285 5.04 -8.65 19.81
N ARG A 286 4.46 -9.66 19.13
CA ARG A 286 3.65 -10.70 19.78
C ARG A 286 4.46 -11.62 20.70
N ASN A 287 5.66 -11.98 20.29
CA ASN A 287 6.48 -12.97 20.99
C ASN A 287 7.54 -12.32 21.89
N GLN A 288 7.61 -11.00 21.97
CA GLN A 288 8.61 -10.23 22.71
C GLN A 288 10.05 -10.68 22.40
N LYS A 289 10.31 -11.14 21.18
CA LYS A 289 11.62 -11.59 20.75
C LYS A 289 12.60 -10.42 20.68
N THR A 290 13.77 -10.62 21.23
CA THR A 290 14.91 -9.73 21.00
C THR A 290 15.39 -9.88 19.56
N THR A 291 15.68 -8.77 18.91
CA THR A 291 16.26 -8.72 17.56
C THR A 291 17.51 -7.87 17.60
N SER A 292 18.46 -8.15 16.71
CA SER A 292 19.60 -7.28 16.42
C SER A 292 19.42 -6.47 15.12
N ASP A 293 18.27 -6.62 14.46
CA ASP A 293 17.96 -5.87 13.25
C ASP A 293 17.65 -4.41 13.63
N GLU A 294 18.43 -3.48 13.09
CA GLU A 294 18.35 -2.05 13.42
C GLU A 294 17.01 -1.43 13.00
N ASN A 295 16.45 -1.86 11.86
CA ASN A 295 15.15 -1.35 11.40
C ASN A 295 14.01 -1.85 12.31
N LEU A 296 14.03 -3.12 12.72
CA LEU A 296 13.03 -3.65 13.65
C LEU A 296 13.12 -2.99 15.04
N LEU A 297 14.33 -2.68 15.51
CA LEU A 297 14.53 -1.93 16.75
C LEU A 297 14.01 -0.50 16.63
N ALA A 298 14.32 0.17 15.52
CA ALA A 298 13.84 1.52 15.25
C ALA A 298 12.31 1.56 15.08
N ALA A 299 11.74 0.61 14.35
CA ALA A 299 10.28 0.46 14.20
C ALA A 299 9.57 0.33 15.56
N ARG A 300 10.11 -0.51 16.46
CA ARG A 300 9.60 -0.66 17.83
C ARG A 300 9.70 0.67 18.60
N ARG A 301 10.83 1.37 18.49
CA ARG A 301 11.02 2.64 19.17
C ARG A 301 10.05 3.72 18.66
N LEU A 302 9.84 3.82 17.34
CA LEU A 302 8.85 4.71 16.75
C LEU A 302 7.42 4.41 17.22
N LEU A 303 7.07 3.11 17.34
CA LEU A 303 5.77 2.69 17.85
C LEU A 303 5.59 3.11 19.32
N GLU A 304 6.58 2.84 20.18
CA GLU A 304 6.57 3.27 21.61
C GLU A 304 6.38 4.77 21.74
N MET A 305 7.14 5.58 20.97
CA MET A 305 7.04 7.03 21.00
C MET A 305 5.66 7.53 20.53
N ALA A 306 5.05 6.82 19.58
CA ALA A 306 3.69 7.12 19.12
C ALA A 306 2.63 6.76 20.18
N GLU A 307 2.77 5.62 20.86
CA GLU A 307 1.87 5.17 21.94
C GLU A 307 1.93 6.09 23.15
N ASP A 308 3.12 6.50 23.56
CA ASP A 308 3.35 7.45 24.66
C ASP A 308 2.87 8.86 24.33
N ARG A 309 2.61 9.16 23.06
CA ARG A 309 2.26 10.49 22.55
C ARG A 309 3.27 11.59 22.91
N THR A 310 4.52 11.20 23.17
CA THR A 310 5.61 12.11 23.55
C THR A 310 6.28 12.75 22.34
N ALA A 311 5.99 12.24 21.15
CA ALA A 311 6.61 12.63 19.90
C ALA A 311 5.57 12.98 18.82
N ASN A 312 6.01 13.71 17.80
CA ASN A 312 5.20 14.00 16.61
C ASN A 312 5.25 12.85 15.61
N ILE A 313 4.85 11.66 16.10
CA ILE A 313 4.89 10.39 15.37
C ILE A 313 3.50 9.73 15.41
N TYR A 314 3.02 9.32 14.26
CA TYR A 314 1.71 8.71 14.08
C TYR A 314 1.86 7.43 13.29
N VAL A 315 1.38 6.33 13.85
CA VAL A 315 1.51 5.00 13.25
C VAL A 315 0.17 4.30 13.18
N GLN A 316 0.01 3.42 12.20
CA GLN A 316 -1.11 2.48 12.13
C GLN A 316 -0.64 1.17 11.48
N PRO A 317 -1.30 0.03 11.74
CA PRO A 317 -0.80 -1.29 11.35
C PRO A 317 -1.24 -1.67 9.94
N HIS A 318 -0.76 -0.99 8.90
CA HIS A 318 -1.06 -1.22 7.49
C HIS A 318 -2.58 -1.27 7.22
N GLN A 319 -3.30 -0.24 7.69
CA GLN A 319 -4.76 -0.18 7.63
C GLN A 319 -5.28 1.00 6.80
N ALA A 320 -4.42 1.67 6.01
CA ALA A 320 -4.82 2.78 5.16
C ALA A 320 -5.94 2.40 4.16
N PHE A 321 -5.98 1.14 3.75
CA PHE A 321 -7.01 0.61 2.86
C PHE A 321 -8.36 0.33 3.55
N ASN A 322 -8.38 0.21 4.88
CA ASN A 322 -9.52 -0.32 5.64
C ASN A 322 -10.56 0.78 5.95
N SER A 323 -11.36 1.11 4.96
CA SER A 323 -12.51 2.00 5.10
C SER A 323 -13.82 1.21 5.18
N ASP A 324 -14.91 1.87 5.53
CA ASP A 324 -16.27 1.35 5.53
C ASP A 324 -16.72 0.81 4.15
N LEU A 325 -16.13 1.32 3.07
CA LEU A 325 -16.44 0.91 1.69
C LEU A 325 -15.50 -0.18 1.16
N ALA A 326 -14.38 -0.45 1.84
CA ALA A 326 -13.30 -1.29 1.32
C ALA A 326 -13.71 -2.73 1.04
N ALA A 327 -14.52 -3.34 1.91
CA ALA A 327 -14.93 -4.73 1.78
C ALA A 327 -15.80 -4.95 0.53
N ALA A 328 -16.80 -4.09 0.32
CA ALA A 328 -17.67 -4.14 -0.86
C ALA A 328 -16.89 -3.83 -2.14
N ALA A 329 -16.05 -2.79 -2.13
CA ALA A 329 -15.25 -2.40 -3.29
C ALA A 329 -14.26 -3.51 -3.69
N LYS A 330 -13.62 -4.19 -2.73
CA LYS A 330 -12.75 -5.35 -2.97
C LYS A 330 -13.49 -6.49 -3.65
N ALA A 331 -14.66 -6.84 -3.15
CA ALA A 331 -15.48 -7.91 -3.72
C ALA A 331 -15.92 -7.56 -5.15
N SER A 332 -16.45 -6.36 -5.36
CA SER A 332 -16.89 -5.89 -6.68
C SER A 332 -15.74 -5.88 -7.70
N ASP A 333 -14.56 -5.33 -7.34
CA ASP A 333 -13.40 -5.32 -8.24
C ASP A 333 -12.88 -6.74 -8.51
N THR A 334 -12.92 -7.66 -7.53
CA THR A 334 -12.55 -9.07 -7.74
C THR A 334 -13.48 -9.73 -8.76
N VAL A 335 -14.78 -9.53 -8.63
CA VAL A 335 -15.76 -10.13 -9.56
C VAL A 335 -15.67 -9.49 -10.95
N LYS A 336 -15.36 -8.19 -11.06
CA LYS A 336 -15.06 -7.57 -12.36
C LYS A 336 -13.89 -8.25 -13.07
N HIS A 337 -12.79 -8.52 -12.37
CA HIS A 337 -11.65 -9.26 -12.96
C HIS A 337 -12.00 -10.72 -13.30
N MET A 338 -12.88 -11.36 -12.54
CA MET A 338 -13.43 -12.67 -12.96
C MET A 338 -14.19 -12.57 -14.27
N ILE A 339 -15.08 -11.58 -14.40
CA ILE A 339 -15.87 -11.36 -15.63
C ILE A 339 -14.92 -11.09 -16.81
N GLU A 340 -13.91 -10.27 -16.63
CA GLU A 340 -12.86 -10.01 -17.64
C GLU A 340 -12.16 -11.31 -18.06
N TRP A 341 -11.74 -12.13 -17.10
CA TRP A 341 -11.09 -13.40 -17.38
C TRP A 341 -11.96 -14.33 -18.24
N PHE A 342 -13.26 -14.42 -17.98
CA PHE A 342 -14.19 -15.20 -18.82
C PHE A 342 -14.32 -14.59 -20.21
N LYS A 343 -14.43 -13.25 -20.32
CA LYS A 343 -14.49 -12.54 -21.62
C LYS A 343 -13.23 -12.73 -22.45
N CYS A 344 -12.06 -12.76 -21.82
CA CYS A 344 -10.77 -13.02 -22.45
C CYS A 344 -10.52 -14.52 -22.75
N GLY A 345 -11.55 -15.35 -22.73
CA GLY A 345 -11.43 -16.78 -23.04
C GLY A 345 -10.57 -17.56 -22.03
N LYS A 346 -10.49 -17.12 -20.79
CA LYS A 346 -9.72 -17.73 -19.68
C LYS A 346 -8.20 -17.69 -19.88
N THR A 347 -7.68 -16.73 -20.65
CA THR A 347 -6.26 -16.63 -21.02
C THR A 347 -5.52 -15.48 -20.35
N GLY A 348 -6.21 -14.62 -19.60
CA GLY A 348 -5.61 -13.46 -18.92
C GLY A 348 -6.63 -12.42 -18.51
N PHE A 349 -6.16 -11.21 -18.24
CA PHE A 349 -6.96 -10.05 -17.85
C PHE A 349 -6.64 -8.87 -18.77
N ASP A 350 -7.56 -7.92 -18.93
CA ASP A 350 -7.35 -6.71 -19.71
C ASP A 350 -6.22 -5.84 -19.13
N GLU A 351 -6.18 -5.73 -17.78
CA GLU A 351 -5.07 -5.13 -17.05
C GLU A 351 -4.38 -6.21 -16.20
N GLN A 352 -3.12 -6.53 -16.49
CA GLN A 352 -2.32 -7.49 -15.73
C GLN A 352 -0.85 -7.08 -15.61
N LEU A 353 -0.11 -7.74 -14.71
CA LEU A 353 1.33 -7.55 -14.55
C LEU A 353 2.11 -8.04 -15.80
N PRO A 354 3.18 -7.31 -16.14
CA PRO A 354 3.62 -6.04 -15.58
C PRO A 354 2.76 -4.87 -16.10
N TYR A 355 2.24 -4.02 -15.20
CA TYR A 355 1.39 -2.88 -15.59
C TYR A 355 2.14 -1.80 -16.35
N TYR A 356 3.45 -1.75 -16.19
CA TYR A 356 4.34 -0.83 -16.88
C TYR A 356 5.31 -1.68 -17.69
N GLY A 357 5.54 -1.31 -18.94
CA GLY A 357 6.39 -2.10 -19.82
C GLY A 357 7.72 -2.41 -19.14
N LYS A 358 8.27 -3.61 -19.37
CA LYS A 358 9.68 -3.87 -19.06
C LYS A 358 10.45 -2.79 -19.80
N ALA A 359 11.05 -1.85 -19.07
CA ALA A 359 12.02 -0.99 -19.69
C ALA A 359 13.14 -1.91 -20.19
N GLY A 360 13.30 -1.94 -21.51
CA GLY A 360 14.30 -2.72 -22.18
C GLY A 360 15.70 -2.24 -21.86
#